data_e448ca97a9d61777093df2e218a349db
#
_entry.id   e448ca97a9d61777093df2e218a349db
#
_cell.length_a   1.000
_cell.length_b   1.000
_cell.length_c   1.000
_cell.angle_alpha   90.00
_cell.angle_beta   90.00
_cell.angle_gamma   90.00
#
_symmetry.space_group_name_H-M   'P 1'
#
loop_
_entity.id
_entity.type
_entity.pdbx_description
1 polymer ?
#
loop_
_entity_poly.entity_id
_entity_poly.type
_entity_poly.pdbx_seq_one_letter_code
_entity_poly.pdbx_strand_id
1 'polypeptide(L)'
;VKHGNVRQNFDKIIMANASQEFSGGSNLDSLKGWFGEPTSTSQEQAGDATLDVYNWQYDNVVVTAKLFNNSTVVKSISTFSYVRDSKITLKMYEDLKNGTSYDNAVKILGVPDVYSIAVSSDATMTQALWSSNLVTKKGKTGSLTLNFKNGTLENKSQENLINK
;
A
#
# COMPACT_ATOMS: atom_id res chain seq x y z
N VAL A 1 -3.08 14.91 -10.31
CA VAL A 1 -3.65 13.76 -9.59
C VAL A 1 -4.53 14.29 -8.46
N LYS A 2 -5.78 13.87 -8.48
CA LYS A 2 -6.73 14.25 -7.43
C LYS A 2 -6.31 13.64 -6.10
N HIS A 3 -6.38 14.42 -5.03
CA HIS A 3 -5.96 14.02 -3.69
C HIS A 3 -4.47 13.65 -3.59
N GLY A 4 -3.61 14.30 -4.38
CA GLY A 4 -2.16 14.08 -4.33
C GLY A 4 -1.56 14.31 -2.95
N ASN A 5 -2.07 15.30 -2.20
CA ASN A 5 -1.60 15.58 -0.85
C ASN A 5 -1.93 14.44 0.13
N VAL A 6 -3.04 13.73 -0.08
CA VAL A 6 -3.39 12.55 0.73
C VAL A 6 -2.33 11.47 0.53
N ARG A 7 -1.92 11.22 -0.72
CA ARG A 7 -0.89 10.23 -1.01
C ARG A 7 0.46 10.61 -0.40
N GLN A 8 0.83 11.90 -0.49
CA GLN A 8 2.06 12.39 0.11
C GLN A 8 2.05 12.24 1.62
N ASN A 9 0.93 12.55 2.26
CA ASN A 9 0.79 12.39 3.72
C ASN A 9 0.80 10.92 4.13
N PHE A 10 0.20 10.06 3.30
CA PHE A 10 0.24 8.62 3.54
C PHE A 10 1.68 8.10 3.62
N ASP A 11 2.55 8.59 2.75
CA ASP A 11 3.96 8.19 2.76
C ASP A 11 4.72 8.64 4.01
N LYS A 12 4.21 9.65 4.71
CA LYS A 12 4.82 10.14 5.97
C LYS A 12 4.51 9.26 7.17
N ILE A 13 3.51 8.37 7.07
CA ILE A 13 3.15 7.48 8.18
C ILE A 13 4.31 6.54 8.48
N ILE A 14 4.77 6.52 9.72
CA ILE A 14 5.86 5.67 10.18
C ILE A 14 5.26 4.39 10.75
N MET A 15 5.82 3.25 10.35
CA MET A 15 5.38 1.95 10.84
C MET A 15 6.04 1.60 12.16
N ALA A 16 5.32 0.86 13.00
CA ALA A 16 5.80 0.36 14.28
C ALA A 16 7.01 -0.55 14.10
N ASN A 17 7.83 -0.62 15.14
CA ASN A 17 9.01 -1.49 15.15
C ASN A 17 8.72 -2.74 15.99
N ALA A 18 8.62 -3.89 15.32
CA ALA A 18 8.30 -5.16 15.97
C ALA A 18 9.35 -5.56 17.01
N SER A 19 10.62 -5.21 16.80
CA SER A 19 11.69 -5.54 17.74
C SER A 19 11.67 -4.66 19.00
N GLN A 20 10.84 -3.62 19.03
CA GLN A 20 10.67 -2.70 20.17
C GLN A 20 9.23 -2.69 20.66
N GLU A 21 8.63 -3.87 20.73
CA GLU A 21 7.25 -4.07 21.20
C GLU A 21 6.23 -3.25 20.40
N PHE A 22 6.47 -3.14 19.09
CA PHE A 22 5.61 -2.40 18.16
C PHE A 22 5.47 -0.92 18.49
N SER A 23 6.45 -0.32 19.16
CA SER A 23 6.47 1.11 19.39
C SER A 23 7.05 1.87 18.20
N GLY A 24 6.97 3.20 18.25
CA GLY A 24 7.60 4.07 17.26
C GLY A 24 6.78 4.36 16.01
N GLY A 25 5.65 3.69 15.80
CA GLY A 25 4.76 4.00 14.71
C GLY A 25 4.00 5.30 14.93
N SER A 26 3.53 5.91 13.85
CA SER A 26 2.73 7.15 13.94
C SER A 26 1.53 6.94 14.85
N ASN A 27 1.28 7.90 15.74
CA ASN A 27 0.16 7.87 16.66
C ASN A 27 -1.07 8.54 16.03
N LEU A 28 -2.23 8.42 16.71
CA LEU A 28 -3.49 8.97 16.20
C LEU A 28 -3.41 10.48 16.00
N ASP A 29 -2.78 11.22 16.92
CA ASP A 29 -2.69 12.68 16.79
C ASP A 29 -1.93 13.07 15.52
N SER A 30 -0.85 12.39 15.18
CA SER A 30 -0.11 12.63 13.94
C SER A 30 -0.99 12.33 12.72
N LEU A 31 -1.73 11.22 12.76
CA LEU A 31 -2.63 10.83 11.66
C LEU A 31 -3.72 11.87 11.46
N LYS A 32 -4.32 12.36 12.55
CA LYS A 32 -5.33 13.42 12.48
C LYS A 32 -4.75 14.72 11.94
N GLY A 33 -3.50 15.01 12.26
CA GLY A 33 -2.81 16.20 11.73
C GLY A 33 -2.70 16.16 10.21
N TRP A 34 -2.52 14.97 9.64
CA TRP A 34 -2.42 14.80 8.19
C TRP A 34 -3.77 14.62 7.49
N PHE A 35 -4.71 13.91 8.12
CA PHE A 35 -5.93 13.44 7.44
C PHE A 35 -7.21 14.02 8.01
N GLY A 36 -7.16 14.70 9.15
CA GLY A 36 -8.35 15.20 9.83
C GLY A 36 -8.99 14.13 10.69
N GLU A 37 -10.26 14.35 11.06
CA GLU A 37 -10.99 13.36 11.84
C GLU A 37 -11.31 12.14 11.01
N PRO A 38 -11.18 10.92 11.56
CA PRO A 38 -11.51 9.71 10.80
C PRO A 38 -12.97 9.71 10.35
N THR A 39 -13.19 9.18 9.14
CA THR A 39 -14.55 8.96 8.63
C THR A 39 -15.25 7.87 9.43
N SER A 40 -14.49 6.84 9.85
CA SER A 40 -15.02 5.77 10.71
C SER A 40 -13.93 5.23 11.60
N THR A 41 -14.33 4.66 12.73
CA THR A 41 -13.44 4.02 13.68
C THR A 41 -14.02 2.68 14.11
N SER A 42 -13.16 1.70 14.37
CA SER A 42 -13.58 0.39 14.86
C SER A 42 -12.41 -0.28 15.58
N GLN A 43 -12.64 -1.49 16.06
CA GLN A 43 -11.60 -2.31 16.67
C GLN A 43 -11.57 -3.68 16.00
N GLU A 44 -10.39 -4.28 15.97
CA GLU A 44 -10.17 -5.55 15.32
C GLU A 44 -9.25 -6.40 16.21
N GLN A 45 -9.52 -7.69 16.31
CA GLN A 45 -8.65 -8.61 17.03
C GLN A 45 -7.60 -9.18 16.09
N ALA A 46 -6.35 -9.16 16.57
CA ALA A 46 -5.22 -9.76 15.86
C ALA A 46 -4.49 -10.66 16.85
N GLY A 47 -4.88 -11.94 16.90
CA GLY A 47 -4.42 -12.84 17.95
C GLY A 47 -4.92 -12.37 19.31
N ASP A 48 -4.03 -12.16 20.26
CA ASP A 48 -4.36 -11.66 21.59
C ASP A 48 -4.42 -10.12 21.65
N ALA A 49 -4.01 -9.46 20.58
CA ALA A 49 -3.97 -7.99 20.53
C ALA A 49 -5.27 -7.42 20.00
N THR A 50 -5.63 -6.23 20.49
CA THR A 50 -6.73 -5.44 19.94
C THR A 50 -6.12 -4.27 19.19
N LEU A 51 -6.53 -4.11 17.93
CA LEU A 51 -6.08 -2.99 17.10
C LEU A 51 -7.20 -1.96 16.99
N ASP A 52 -6.84 -0.68 17.09
CA ASP A 52 -7.76 0.40 16.77
C ASP A 52 -7.65 0.69 15.27
N VAL A 53 -8.79 0.69 14.58
CA VAL A 53 -8.86 0.85 13.14
C VAL A 53 -9.47 2.19 12.80
N TYR A 54 -8.75 2.99 12.01
CA TYR A 54 -9.20 4.32 11.59
C TYR A 54 -9.22 4.38 10.08
N ASN A 55 -10.33 4.90 9.53
CA ASN A 55 -10.50 5.05 8.08
C ASN A 55 -10.80 6.51 7.75
N TRP A 56 -10.15 6.99 6.70
CA TRP A 56 -10.40 8.32 6.12
C TRP A 56 -10.77 8.12 4.66
N GLN A 57 -11.93 8.64 4.26
CA GLN A 57 -12.41 8.50 2.89
C GLN A 57 -12.50 9.86 2.21
N TYR A 58 -11.86 9.95 1.05
CA TYR A 58 -11.86 11.13 0.19
C TYR A 58 -12.32 10.68 -1.19
N ASP A 59 -13.63 10.85 -1.48
CA ASP A 59 -14.24 10.27 -2.70
C ASP A 59 -13.99 8.75 -2.74
N ASN A 60 -13.29 8.25 -3.76
CA ASN A 60 -12.97 6.83 -3.88
C ASN A 60 -11.68 6.42 -3.17
N VAL A 61 -10.91 7.39 -2.68
CA VAL A 61 -9.64 7.11 -2.01
C VAL A 61 -9.91 6.82 -0.54
N VAL A 62 -9.43 5.66 -0.05
CA VAL A 62 -9.56 5.28 1.35
C VAL A 62 -8.19 5.07 1.94
N VAL A 63 -7.90 5.77 3.04
CA VAL A 63 -6.70 5.55 3.86
C VAL A 63 -7.15 4.82 5.11
N THR A 64 -6.48 3.73 5.45
CA THR A 64 -6.71 2.98 6.68
C THR A 64 -5.43 2.90 7.48
N ALA A 65 -5.53 3.12 8.78
CA ALA A 65 -4.44 2.87 9.72
C ALA A 65 -4.97 2.00 10.84
N LYS A 66 -4.21 0.97 11.19
CA LYS A 66 -4.52 0.10 12.34
C LYS A 66 -3.41 0.28 13.35
N LEU A 67 -3.78 0.59 14.58
CA LEU A 67 -2.86 0.96 15.65
C LEU A 67 -2.91 -0.05 16.79
N PHE A 68 -1.74 -0.43 17.26
CA PHE A 68 -1.58 -1.18 18.50
C PHE A 68 -0.89 -0.27 19.52
N ASN A 69 -1.53 -0.06 20.66
CA ASN A 69 -1.02 0.86 21.69
C ASN A 69 -0.62 2.21 21.08
N ASN A 70 -1.52 2.75 20.26
CA ASN A 70 -1.34 4.06 19.61
C ASN A 70 -0.10 4.14 18.68
N SER A 71 0.28 3.03 18.09
CA SER A 71 1.42 2.91 17.16
C SER A 71 0.98 2.17 15.91
N THR A 72 1.18 2.76 14.73
CA THR A 72 0.67 2.21 13.46
C THR A 72 1.37 0.91 13.09
N VAL A 73 0.62 -0.19 13.04
CA VAL A 73 1.12 -1.51 12.64
C VAL A 73 0.66 -1.91 11.24
N VAL A 74 -0.40 -1.28 10.73
CA VAL A 74 -0.89 -1.47 9.35
C VAL A 74 -1.26 -0.10 8.78
N LYS A 75 -0.85 0.16 7.55
CA LYS A 75 -1.39 1.30 6.79
C LYS A 75 -1.72 0.82 5.39
N SER A 76 -2.81 1.33 4.84
CA SER A 76 -3.19 1.04 3.47
C SER A 76 -3.85 2.24 2.82
N ILE A 77 -3.70 2.32 1.50
CA ILE A 77 -4.39 3.30 0.67
C ILE A 77 -4.93 2.56 -0.54
N SER A 78 -6.18 2.85 -0.90
CA SER A 78 -6.83 2.15 -1.99
C SER A 78 -7.52 3.11 -2.95
N THR A 79 -7.73 2.63 -4.17
CA THR A 79 -8.40 3.30 -5.27
C THR A 79 -7.78 4.65 -5.68
N PHE A 80 -6.48 4.81 -5.42
CA PHE A 80 -5.73 5.97 -5.89
C PHE A 80 -5.24 5.66 -7.32
N SER A 81 -5.66 6.46 -8.30
CA SER A 81 -5.29 6.23 -9.70
C SER A 81 -4.20 7.19 -10.16
N TYR A 82 -3.19 6.66 -10.82
CA TYR A 82 -2.08 7.43 -11.34
C TYR A 82 -2.11 7.51 -12.86
N VAL A 83 -1.73 8.68 -13.38
CA VAL A 83 -1.35 8.84 -14.78
C VAL A 83 0.16 8.71 -14.84
N ARG A 84 0.66 7.78 -15.64
CA ARG A 84 2.09 7.52 -15.76
C ARG A 84 2.60 7.95 -17.12
N ASP A 85 3.89 8.30 -17.19
CA ASP A 85 4.52 8.69 -18.45
C ASP A 85 4.50 7.56 -19.47
N SER A 86 4.68 6.33 -19.02
CA SER A 86 4.60 5.16 -19.88
C SER A 86 3.67 4.12 -19.29
N LYS A 87 3.04 3.33 -20.15
CA LYS A 87 2.14 2.25 -19.73
C LYS A 87 2.93 1.05 -19.25
N ILE A 88 2.36 0.34 -18.29
CA ILE A 88 2.91 -0.90 -17.77
C ILE A 88 2.57 -2.03 -18.75
N THR A 89 3.59 -2.79 -19.14
CA THR A 89 3.47 -3.89 -20.10
C THR A 89 3.70 -5.25 -19.44
N LEU A 90 3.30 -6.30 -20.15
CA LEU A 90 3.57 -7.68 -19.72
C LEU A 90 5.08 -7.93 -19.56
N LYS A 91 5.90 -7.38 -20.46
CA LYS A 91 7.36 -7.56 -20.36
C LYS A 91 7.93 -6.95 -19.08
N MET A 92 7.45 -5.79 -18.68
CA MET A 92 7.88 -5.16 -17.42
C MET A 92 7.57 -6.07 -16.24
N TYR A 93 6.39 -6.72 -16.25
CA TYR A 93 6.03 -7.70 -15.24
C TYR A 93 6.95 -8.93 -15.27
N GLU A 94 7.18 -9.47 -16.46
CA GLU A 94 7.99 -10.67 -16.62
C GLU A 94 9.44 -10.46 -16.18
N ASP A 95 9.96 -9.25 -16.37
CA ASP A 95 11.35 -8.91 -16.01
C ASP A 95 11.56 -8.71 -14.50
N LEU A 96 10.47 -8.58 -13.72
CA LEU A 96 10.58 -8.44 -12.26
C LEU A 96 10.96 -9.78 -11.64
N LYS A 97 12.01 -9.79 -10.84
CA LYS A 97 12.53 -11.00 -10.22
C LYS A 97 12.35 -10.97 -8.71
N ASN A 98 12.18 -12.15 -8.10
CA ASN A 98 12.18 -12.26 -6.65
C ASN A 98 13.46 -11.67 -6.08
N GLY A 99 13.36 -10.98 -4.94
CA GLY A 99 14.46 -10.24 -4.35
C GLY A 99 14.51 -8.78 -4.74
N THR A 100 13.72 -8.35 -5.75
CA THR A 100 13.61 -6.93 -6.12
C THR A 100 13.06 -6.14 -4.93
N SER A 101 13.69 -5.01 -4.61
CA SER A 101 13.19 -4.13 -3.55
C SER A 101 11.93 -3.40 -3.99
N TYR A 102 11.11 -2.98 -3.03
CA TYR A 102 9.94 -2.16 -3.32
C TYR A 102 10.34 -0.88 -4.07
N ASP A 103 11.42 -0.21 -3.63
CA ASP A 103 11.87 1.03 -4.28
C ASP A 103 12.24 0.80 -5.74
N ASN A 104 12.91 -0.31 -6.05
CA ASN A 104 13.26 -0.63 -7.44
C ASN A 104 12.03 -0.97 -8.26
N ALA A 105 11.05 -1.67 -7.69
CA ALA A 105 9.79 -1.94 -8.38
C ALA A 105 9.07 -0.64 -8.73
N VAL A 106 9.06 0.33 -7.81
CA VAL A 106 8.44 1.65 -8.06
C VAL A 106 9.19 2.42 -9.15
N LYS A 107 10.52 2.29 -9.22
CA LYS A 107 11.30 2.92 -10.29
C LYS A 107 10.91 2.35 -11.66
N ILE A 108 10.56 1.08 -11.73
CA ILE A 108 10.19 0.41 -12.98
C ILE A 108 8.73 0.69 -13.33
N LEU A 109 7.82 0.56 -12.35
CA LEU A 109 6.36 0.55 -12.59
C LEU A 109 5.68 1.87 -12.25
N GLY A 110 6.34 2.74 -11.48
CA GLY A 110 5.69 3.91 -10.89
C GLY A 110 5.04 3.56 -9.56
N VAL A 111 4.42 4.55 -8.92
CA VAL A 111 3.75 4.37 -7.62
C VAL A 111 2.49 3.54 -7.83
N PRO A 112 2.21 2.54 -6.97
CA PRO A 112 1.01 1.71 -7.13
C PRO A 112 -0.28 2.45 -6.80
N ASP A 113 -1.38 1.94 -7.36
CA ASP A 113 -2.73 2.50 -7.12
C ASP A 113 -3.30 2.04 -5.78
N VAL A 114 -2.93 0.83 -5.35
CA VAL A 114 -3.31 0.28 -4.04
C VAL A 114 -2.04 -0.19 -3.35
N TYR A 115 -1.92 0.14 -2.08
CA TYR A 115 -0.73 -0.20 -1.30
C TYR A 115 -1.12 -0.52 0.13
N SER A 116 -0.56 -1.57 0.69
CA SER A 116 -0.68 -1.83 2.12
C SER A 116 0.62 -2.40 2.66
N ILE A 117 0.90 -2.09 3.92
CA ILE A 117 2.03 -2.65 4.63
C ILE A 117 1.59 -2.98 6.06
N ALA A 118 1.96 -4.15 6.53
CA ALA A 118 1.62 -4.64 7.85
C ALA A 118 2.87 -5.18 8.54
N VAL A 119 3.06 -4.77 9.77
CA VAL A 119 4.18 -5.22 10.61
C VAL A 119 3.66 -6.26 11.59
N SER A 120 4.29 -7.44 11.60
CA SER A 120 3.99 -8.48 12.59
C SER A 120 5.28 -8.93 13.26
N SER A 121 5.17 -9.81 14.25
CA SER A 121 6.35 -10.36 14.93
C SER A 121 7.22 -11.19 13.99
N ASP A 122 6.62 -11.78 12.94
CA ASP A 122 7.33 -12.67 12.03
C ASP A 122 7.96 -11.92 10.86
N ALA A 123 7.27 -10.91 10.33
CA ALA A 123 7.74 -10.23 9.11
C ALA A 123 6.97 -8.94 8.87
N THR A 124 7.54 -8.08 8.03
CA THR A 124 6.84 -6.95 7.44
C THR A 124 6.38 -7.37 6.05
N MET A 125 5.07 -7.33 5.81
CA MET A 125 4.48 -7.73 4.53
C MET A 125 3.93 -6.51 3.82
N THR A 126 4.30 -6.35 2.56
CA THR A 126 3.82 -5.27 1.70
C THR A 126 3.11 -5.86 0.49
N GLN A 127 1.94 -5.32 0.17
CA GLN A 127 1.25 -5.66 -1.07
C GLN A 127 1.00 -4.39 -1.86
N ALA A 128 1.34 -4.42 -3.15
CA ALA A 128 1.15 -3.28 -4.04
C ALA A 128 0.43 -3.76 -5.29
N LEU A 129 -0.54 -2.96 -5.75
CA LEU A 129 -1.35 -3.29 -6.91
C LEU A 129 -1.37 -2.10 -7.86
N TRP A 130 -1.12 -2.38 -9.13
CA TRP A 130 -1.21 -1.42 -10.25
C TRP A 130 -2.42 -1.81 -11.08
N SER A 131 -3.37 -0.90 -11.21
CA SER A 131 -4.62 -1.12 -11.97
C SER A 131 -4.90 -0.04 -12.99
N SER A 132 -4.10 1.00 -13.03
CA SER A 132 -4.27 2.08 -14.01
C SER A 132 -3.07 2.17 -14.94
N ASN A 133 -3.34 2.69 -16.14
CA ASN A 133 -2.33 2.93 -17.18
C ASN A 133 -1.55 1.67 -17.57
N LEU A 134 -2.28 0.57 -17.79
CA LEU A 134 -1.73 -0.72 -18.18
C LEU A 134 -2.00 -0.97 -19.66
N VAL A 135 -1.12 -1.76 -20.30
CA VAL A 135 -1.39 -2.31 -21.65
C VAL A 135 -2.09 -3.64 -21.44
N THR A 136 -3.36 -3.70 -21.84
CA THR A 136 -4.20 -4.87 -21.56
C THR A 136 -4.85 -5.40 -22.84
N LYS A 137 -5.31 -6.65 -22.76
CA LYS A 137 -6.12 -7.25 -23.84
C LYS A 137 -7.32 -6.37 -24.13
N LYS A 138 -7.67 -6.25 -25.42
CA LYS A 138 -8.75 -5.39 -25.87
C LYS A 138 -10.05 -5.70 -25.12
N GLY A 139 -10.65 -4.64 -24.56
CA GLY A 139 -11.92 -4.76 -23.82
C GLY A 139 -11.79 -5.39 -22.45
N LYS A 140 -10.58 -5.65 -21.98
CA LYS A 140 -10.34 -6.23 -20.66
C LYS A 140 -9.66 -5.23 -19.72
N THR A 141 -10.02 -5.30 -18.44
CA THR A 141 -9.28 -4.62 -17.39
C THR A 141 -8.14 -5.52 -16.94
N GLY A 142 -7.06 -4.91 -16.50
CA GLY A 142 -5.90 -5.66 -16.05
C GLY A 142 -5.47 -5.26 -14.66
N SER A 143 -4.58 -6.06 -14.12
CA SER A 143 -3.95 -5.77 -12.84
C SER A 143 -2.57 -6.40 -12.76
N LEU A 144 -1.72 -5.80 -11.92
CA LEU A 144 -0.41 -6.33 -11.57
C LEU A 144 -0.28 -6.22 -10.07
N THR A 145 -0.03 -7.34 -9.39
CA THR A 145 0.10 -7.39 -7.94
C THR A 145 1.47 -7.90 -7.55
N LEU A 146 2.13 -7.20 -6.64
CA LEU A 146 3.41 -7.62 -6.08
C LEU A 146 3.28 -7.75 -4.57
N ASN A 147 3.84 -8.83 -4.03
CA ASN A 147 3.91 -9.08 -2.59
C ASN A 147 5.37 -9.12 -2.15
N PHE A 148 5.69 -8.30 -1.16
CA PHE A 148 7.05 -8.16 -0.62
C PHE A 148 7.08 -8.65 0.82
N LYS A 149 8.13 -9.39 1.15
CA LYS A 149 8.39 -9.79 2.53
C LYS A 149 9.69 -9.14 2.97
N ASN A 150 9.62 -8.40 4.06
CA ASN A 150 10.77 -7.65 4.59
C ASN A 150 11.45 -6.78 3.52
N GLY A 151 10.62 -6.17 2.66
CA GLY A 151 11.07 -5.20 1.67
C GLY A 151 11.51 -5.77 0.32
N THR A 152 11.48 -7.10 0.12
CA THR A 152 11.88 -7.69 -1.15
C THR A 152 10.78 -8.55 -1.74
N LEU A 153 10.70 -8.55 -3.08
CA LEU A 153 9.67 -9.25 -3.83
C LEU A 153 9.73 -10.76 -3.57
N GLU A 154 8.59 -11.31 -3.13
CA GLU A 154 8.43 -12.72 -2.82
C GLU A 154 7.57 -13.45 -3.86
N ASN A 155 6.50 -12.80 -4.32
CA ASN A 155 5.67 -13.34 -5.40
C ASN A 155 4.98 -12.23 -6.16
N LYS A 156 4.51 -12.56 -7.35
CA LYS A 156 3.86 -11.62 -8.26
C LYS A 156 2.74 -12.31 -9.02
N SER A 157 1.75 -11.52 -9.45
CA SER A 157 0.67 -11.99 -10.31
C SER A 157 0.19 -10.87 -11.21
N GLN A 158 -0.48 -11.24 -12.31
CA GLN A 158 -1.07 -10.24 -13.21
C GLN A 158 -2.29 -10.82 -13.91
N GLU A 159 -3.14 -9.94 -14.41
CA GLU A 159 -4.27 -10.29 -15.26
C GLU A 159 -4.28 -9.43 -16.50
N ASN A 160 -4.46 -10.06 -17.65
CA ASN A 160 -4.75 -9.42 -18.93
C ASN A 160 -3.66 -8.47 -19.45
N LEU A 161 -2.46 -8.46 -18.88
CA LEU A 161 -1.37 -7.65 -19.42
C LEU A 161 -0.89 -8.22 -20.74
N ILE A 162 -0.57 -7.31 -21.68
CA ILE A 162 0.08 -7.65 -22.95
C ILE A 162 1.15 -6.60 -23.23
N ASN A 163 1.93 -6.79 -24.31
CA ASN A 163 3.01 -5.87 -24.63
C ASN A 163 2.58 -4.75 -25.58
N LYS A 164 1.43 -4.89 -26.22
CA LYS A 164 0.88 -3.89 -27.13
C LYS A 164 -0.62 -3.92 -27.12
#